data_9ee210d4a06864d5b4c80480e28a548b
#
_entry.id   9ee210d4a06864d5b4c80480e28a548b
#
_cell.length_a   1.000
_cell.length_b   1.000
_cell.length_c   1.000
_cell.angle_alpha   90.00
_cell.angle_beta   90.00
_cell.angle_gamma   90.00
#
_symmetry.space_group_name_H-M   'P 1'
#
loop_
_entity.id
_entity.type
_entity.pdbx_description
1 polymer ?
#
loop_
_entity_poly.entity_id
_entity_poly.type
_entity_poly.pdbx_seq_one_letter_code
_entity_poly.pdbx_strand_id
1 'polypeptide(L)'
;MLTSTSTVARVRDVSRARVARRGDGARRRREDDCRGRRVGARARVVAPARERDGEEGERRYVRQGHANEDVERERVRARARKRERERRGEATRRRAKRLTTRRDAMQGNCYGCGVSLQTKDDTIAGYVDPKEYATKATHKQFNMMICARCAQLSNGKFVNAVEGQGGLKAAPGLITPKQLRDQLKTIRERKALVVKVVDVTDFHGSFLKKVRDVVGGNPILLVVTKVDLLNANTDYDALRDWIAQEAEFRRLTLAGIALVSSRRGFGMRDAVLQMMRERKGRDVYVLGAANVGKSTFIRAAMDELRSAGNYFAPSKRLPVASAMPGTTLGVIPLRAFEGKGVLFDTPGLFLHHRLNSLLGPEDLSTLRLGTTLKKYVPETPECAEPPGFASFQGYSLCWGSFVRLEVVQCPPNVGFSFYGPKSLRLEIVKTSEVPPTTPGQEEAALRVVNEVDFIPPIDFVGPLVDLSVSGLGGWIRVEKTTGRGDGPVRVRVHGVRGLEVFDRDVMPTP
;
A
#
# COMPACT_ATOMS: atom_id res chain seq x y z
N MET A 1 10.34 2.28 39.18
CA MET A 1 10.24 0.80 39.28
C MET A 1 9.31 0.35 38.18
N LEU A 2 9.83 -0.06 37.02
CA LEU A 2 9.08 -0.63 35.91
C LEU A 2 9.68 -2.00 35.66
N THR A 3 8.92 -3.03 36.01
CA THR A 3 9.28 -4.44 35.84
C THR A 3 9.16 -4.81 34.36
N SER A 4 10.31 -5.13 33.76
CA SER A 4 10.36 -5.73 32.43
C SER A 4 9.98 -7.21 32.56
N THR A 5 8.85 -7.60 32.02
CA THR A 5 8.46 -9.00 31.86
C THR A 5 9.17 -9.56 30.63
N SER A 6 10.21 -10.33 30.88
CA SER A 6 10.87 -11.22 29.90
C SER A 6 9.89 -12.31 29.48
N THR A 7 9.45 -12.31 28.25
CA THR A 7 8.62 -13.38 27.67
C THR A 7 9.54 -14.48 27.16
N VAL A 8 9.70 -15.53 27.96
CA VAL A 8 10.41 -16.75 27.55
C VAL A 8 9.55 -17.49 26.52
N ALA A 9 10.04 -17.57 25.28
CA ALA A 9 9.39 -18.34 24.21
C ALA A 9 9.47 -19.83 24.55
N ARG A 10 8.34 -20.48 24.80
CA ARG A 10 8.25 -21.95 24.90
C ARG A 10 8.22 -22.56 23.51
N VAL A 11 9.31 -23.19 23.13
CA VAL A 11 9.37 -24.06 21.95
C VAL A 11 8.49 -25.28 22.20
N ARG A 12 7.46 -25.47 21.39
CA ARG A 12 6.61 -26.66 21.38
C ARG A 12 7.18 -27.69 20.43
N ASP A 13 7.23 -28.91 20.93
CA ASP A 13 7.66 -30.13 20.25
C ASP A 13 6.82 -30.39 18.99
N VAL A 14 7.48 -30.40 17.83
CA VAL A 14 6.86 -30.77 16.55
C VAL A 14 7.52 -32.06 16.07
N SER A 15 6.95 -33.17 16.47
CA SER A 15 7.27 -34.47 15.90
C SER A 15 6.15 -34.98 15.01
N ARG A 16 6.52 -35.33 13.76
CA ARG A 16 5.85 -36.20 12.79
C ARG A 16 4.80 -35.60 11.85
N ALA A 17 5.18 -35.43 10.59
CA ALA A 17 4.35 -35.92 9.47
C ALA A 17 5.23 -36.27 8.26
N ARG A 18 5.00 -37.47 7.75
CA ARG A 18 5.72 -38.17 6.66
C ARG A 18 5.40 -37.62 5.28
N VAL A 19 6.46 -37.57 4.48
CA VAL A 19 6.48 -37.38 3.02
C VAL A 19 5.79 -38.53 2.29
N ALA A 20 4.95 -38.23 1.31
CA ALA A 20 4.58 -39.14 0.21
C ALA A 20 4.76 -38.42 -1.12
N ARG A 21 5.63 -38.96 -1.95
CA ARG A 21 5.88 -38.61 -3.36
C ARG A 21 4.92 -39.34 -4.29
N ARG A 22 4.59 -38.70 -5.41
CA ARG A 22 4.37 -39.20 -6.80
C ARG A 22 3.48 -38.18 -7.52
N GLY A 23 3.62 -37.86 -8.79
CA GLY A 23 4.46 -38.25 -9.90
C GLY A 23 3.85 -37.67 -11.17
N ASP A 24 4.67 -37.35 -12.10
CA ASP A 24 4.53 -37.22 -13.56
C ASP A 24 3.24 -36.79 -14.28
N GLY A 25 3.42 -35.91 -15.27
CA GLY A 25 2.50 -35.79 -16.40
C GLY A 25 2.72 -34.57 -17.31
N ALA A 26 3.72 -34.66 -18.20
CA ALA A 26 3.73 -34.38 -19.65
C ALA A 26 3.15 -33.09 -20.25
N ARG A 27 4.02 -32.30 -20.78
CA ARG A 27 4.10 -31.57 -22.07
C ARG A 27 2.84 -31.53 -22.96
N ARG A 28 2.53 -30.32 -23.44
CA ARG A 28 2.28 -30.04 -24.87
C ARG A 28 2.56 -28.58 -25.21
N ARG A 29 3.46 -28.38 -26.18
CA ARG A 29 3.71 -27.14 -26.94
C ARG A 29 2.59 -26.94 -27.95
N ARG A 30 2.25 -25.69 -28.25
CA ARG A 30 1.80 -25.25 -29.58
C ARG A 30 2.38 -23.88 -29.88
N GLU A 31 3.16 -23.88 -30.96
CA GLU A 31 3.54 -22.75 -31.79
C GLU A 31 2.32 -22.34 -32.64
N ASP A 32 2.26 -21.08 -32.98
CA ASP A 32 1.65 -20.45 -34.16
C ASP A 32 1.55 -18.95 -33.88
N ASP A 33 1.84 -18.03 -34.68
CA ASP A 33 2.28 -17.81 -36.04
C ASP A 33 2.29 -16.26 -36.20
N CYS A 34 3.39 -15.73 -36.74
CA CYS A 34 3.59 -14.33 -37.04
C CYS A 34 2.93 -13.98 -38.36
N ARG A 35 2.09 -12.96 -38.43
CA ARG A 35 1.80 -12.28 -39.69
C ARG A 35 1.94 -10.77 -39.58
N GLY A 36 2.95 -10.25 -40.28
CA GLY A 36 3.24 -8.84 -40.42
C GLY A 36 2.23 -8.11 -41.32
N ARG A 37 2.02 -6.84 -41.03
CA ARG A 37 1.41 -5.89 -41.96
C ARG A 37 2.41 -4.80 -42.29
N ARG A 38 2.74 -4.75 -43.59
CA ARG A 38 3.51 -3.69 -44.24
C ARG A 38 2.67 -2.42 -44.34
N VAL A 39 3.26 -1.30 -43.99
CA VAL A 39 2.75 0.04 -44.32
C VAL A 39 3.51 0.57 -45.53
N GLY A 40 2.79 0.78 -46.63
CA GLY A 40 3.32 1.33 -47.86
C GLY A 40 3.36 2.86 -47.84
N ALA A 41 4.53 3.41 -48.08
CA ALA A 41 4.73 4.82 -48.34
C ALA A 41 4.43 5.13 -49.81
N ARG A 42 3.54 6.09 -50.06
CA ARG A 42 3.34 6.66 -51.42
C ARG A 42 4.12 7.96 -51.54
N ALA A 43 5.09 7.96 -52.43
CA ALA A 43 5.79 9.15 -52.90
C ALA A 43 4.88 9.94 -53.87
N ARG A 44 4.84 11.27 -53.72
CA ARG A 44 4.24 12.19 -54.68
C ARG A 44 5.32 12.73 -55.61
N VAL A 45 5.10 12.51 -56.87
CA VAL A 45 5.88 13.06 -58.00
C VAL A 45 5.46 14.50 -58.21
N VAL A 46 6.46 15.40 -58.35
CA VAL A 46 6.30 16.81 -58.71
C VAL A 46 6.55 16.92 -60.22
N ALA A 47 5.63 17.55 -60.94
CA ALA A 47 5.81 17.93 -62.35
C ALA A 47 5.96 19.46 -62.51
N PRO A 48 6.69 19.96 -63.50
CA PRO A 48 7.20 21.33 -63.53
C PRO A 48 6.23 22.36 -64.11
N ALA A 49 6.45 23.61 -63.71
CA ALA A 49 5.71 24.81 -64.10
C ALA A 49 5.93 25.23 -65.46
N ARG A 50 4.88 25.70 -66.19
CA ARG A 50 4.94 26.51 -67.36
C ARG A 50 4.56 27.95 -67.05
N GLU A 51 5.41 28.86 -67.39
CA GLU A 51 5.24 30.31 -67.36
C GLU A 51 4.08 30.75 -68.26
N ARG A 52 3.23 31.65 -67.75
CA ARG A 52 2.42 32.58 -68.56
C ARG A 52 2.38 33.91 -67.84
N ASP A 53 3.09 34.86 -68.48
CA ASP A 53 3.05 36.26 -68.09
C ASP A 53 1.77 36.94 -68.56
N GLY A 54 1.35 37.96 -67.81
CA GLY A 54 0.42 38.99 -68.25
C GLY A 54 -1.04 38.85 -67.81
N GLU A 55 -1.46 39.65 -66.87
CA GLU A 55 -2.82 40.05 -66.43
C GLU A 55 -3.06 39.90 -64.87
N GLU A 56 -2.03 39.99 -64.06
CA GLU A 56 -2.17 39.81 -62.62
C GLU A 56 -2.24 41.10 -61.78
N GLY A 57 -2.12 42.28 -62.35
CA GLY A 57 -2.00 43.52 -61.56
C GLY A 57 -3.30 43.99 -60.87
N GLU A 58 -4.44 43.89 -61.51
CA GLU A 58 -5.70 44.44 -60.99
C GLU A 58 -6.45 43.45 -60.08
N ARG A 59 -6.28 42.14 -60.27
CA ARG A 59 -6.95 41.13 -59.42
C ARG A 59 -6.30 40.96 -58.08
N ARG A 60 -5.05 41.35 -57.91
CA ARG A 60 -4.37 41.31 -56.57
C ARG A 60 -4.88 42.36 -55.60
N TYR A 61 -5.22 43.57 -56.06
CA TYR A 61 -5.67 44.66 -55.17
C TYR A 61 -7.05 44.39 -54.58
N VAL A 62 -7.97 43.81 -55.34
CA VAL A 62 -9.33 43.47 -54.88
C VAL A 62 -9.29 42.25 -53.94
N ARG A 63 -8.43 41.26 -54.17
CA ARG A 63 -8.26 40.10 -53.26
C ARG A 63 -7.60 40.44 -51.94
N GLN A 64 -6.69 41.41 -51.88
CA GLN A 64 -6.07 41.88 -50.65
C GLN A 64 -7.05 42.69 -49.79
N GLY A 65 -7.94 43.44 -50.38
CA GLY A 65 -9.02 44.14 -49.63
C GLY A 65 -9.98 43.20 -48.94
N HIS A 66 -10.45 42.15 -49.61
CA HIS A 66 -11.35 41.16 -49.03
C HIS A 66 -10.67 40.26 -48.00
N ALA A 67 -9.39 39.90 -48.19
CA ALA A 67 -8.62 39.13 -47.22
C ALA A 67 -8.40 39.90 -45.90
N ASN A 68 -8.18 41.21 -45.96
CA ASN A 68 -8.05 42.06 -44.77
C ASN A 68 -9.38 42.26 -44.04
N GLU A 69 -10.49 42.37 -44.75
CA GLU A 69 -11.81 42.43 -44.12
C GLU A 69 -12.19 41.11 -43.43
N ASP A 70 -11.88 39.98 -44.02
CA ASP A 70 -12.15 38.67 -43.40
C ASP A 70 -11.28 38.44 -42.17
N VAL A 71 -10.01 38.81 -42.18
CA VAL A 71 -9.12 38.76 -41.03
C VAL A 71 -9.62 39.69 -39.91
N GLU A 72 -10.11 40.88 -40.23
CA GLU A 72 -10.64 41.80 -39.23
C GLU A 72 -11.98 41.29 -38.67
N ARG A 73 -12.85 40.72 -39.49
CA ARG A 73 -14.09 40.03 -39.04
C ARG A 73 -13.79 38.85 -38.14
N GLU A 74 -12.73 38.07 -38.43
CA GLU A 74 -12.32 36.96 -37.58
C GLU A 74 -11.74 37.42 -36.25
N ARG A 75 -10.95 38.52 -36.25
CA ARG A 75 -10.47 39.18 -35.02
C ARG A 75 -11.62 39.70 -34.16
N VAL A 76 -12.63 40.31 -34.74
CA VAL A 76 -13.81 40.79 -34.04
C VAL A 76 -14.60 39.61 -33.44
N ARG A 77 -14.78 38.52 -34.19
CA ARG A 77 -15.41 37.29 -33.71
C ARG A 77 -14.60 36.62 -32.58
N ALA A 78 -13.27 36.61 -32.71
CA ALA A 78 -12.41 36.06 -31.65
C ALA A 78 -12.47 36.91 -30.37
N ARG A 79 -12.48 38.26 -30.49
CA ARG A 79 -12.68 39.17 -29.33
C ARG A 79 -14.05 39.01 -28.72
N ALA A 80 -15.11 38.81 -29.49
CA ALA A 80 -16.45 38.54 -29.00
C ALA A 80 -16.54 37.23 -28.27
N ARG A 81 -15.97 36.14 -28.80
CA ARG A 81 -15.87 34.82 -28.16
C ARG A 81 -15.06 34.88 -26.86
N LYS A 82 -13.96 35.65 -26.81
CA LYS A 82 -13.18 35.88 -25.60
C LYS A 82 -13.99 36.60 -24.53
N ARG A 83 -14.68 37.72 -24.88
CA ARG A 83 -15.57 38.46 -23.97
C ARG A 83 -16.74 37.62 -23.45
N GLU A 84 -17.31 36.76 -24.30
CA GLU A 84 -18.37 35.85 -23.88
C GLU A 84 -17.85 34.75 -22.93
N ARG A 85 -16.64 34.21 -23.16
CA ARG A 85 -15.97 33.29 -22.21
C ARG A 85 -15.68 33.96 -20.88
N GLU A 86 -15.20 35.21 -20.90
CA GLU A 86 -14.95 36.01 -19.68
C GLU A 86 -16.24 36.29 -18.93
N ARG A 87 -17.31 36.71 -19.61
CA ARG A 87 -18.64 36.91 -19.01
C ARG A 87 -19.24 35.63 -18.42
N ARG A 88 -19.11 34.50 -19.12
CA ARG A 88 -19.54 33.19 -18.58
C ARG A 88 -18.69 32.80 -17.37
N GLY A 89 -17.38 33.04 -17.41
CA GLY A 89 -16.47 32.82 -16.27
C GLY A 89 -16.84 33.68 -15.05
N GLU A 90 -17.18 34.96 -15.28
CA GLU A 90 -17.57 35.88 -14.21
C GLU A 90 -18.95 35.56 -13.64
N ALA A 91 -19.91 35.18 -14.47
CA ALA A 91 -21.24 34.72 -14.02
C ALA A 91 -21.13 33.46 -13.18
N THR A 92 -20.26 32.54 -13.57
CA THR A 92 -19.95 31.30 -12.79
C THR A 92 -19.31 31.64 -11.46
N ARG A 93 -18.34 32.58 -11.43
CA ARG A 93 -17.73 33.09 -10.18
C ARG A 93 -18.73 33.76 -9.27
N ARG A 94 -19.62 34.63 -9.79
CA ARG A 94 -20.69 35.31 -9.01
C ARG A 94 -21.68 34.29 -8.45
N ARG A 95 -22.04 33.27 -9.23
CA ARG A 95 -22.93 32.18 -8.80
C ARG A 95 -22.29 31.31 -7.72
N ALA A 96 -20.99 30.95 -7.88
CA ALA A 96 -20.22 30.24 -6.87
C ALA A 96 -20.11 31.05 -5.57
N LYS A 97 -19.85 32.39 -5.67
CA LYS A 97 -19.77 33.28 -4.51
C LYS A 97 -21.13 33.44 -3.79
N ARG A 98 -22.29 33.43 -4.53
CA ARG A 98 -23.63 33.43 -3.91
C ARG A 98 -23.96 32.11 -3.21
N LEU A 99 -23.49 30.98 -3.70
CA LEU A 99 -23.66 29.66 -3.05
C LEU A 99 -22.83 29.56 -1.74
N THR A 100 -21.66 30.21 -1.69
CA THR A 100 -20.81 30.21 -0.49
C THR A 100 -21.27 31.22 0.58
N THR A 101 -22.06 32.24 0.24
CA THR A 101 -22.58 33.22 1.19
C THR A 101 -23.89 32.77 1.87
N ARG A 102 -24.62 31.82 1.32
CA ARG A 102 -25.67 31.14 2.06
C ARG A 102 -25.03 30.12 3.00
N ARG A 103 -25.45 30.14 4.27
CA ARG A 103 -25.05 29.18 5.34
C ARG A 103 -25.45 27.71 5.06
N ASP A 104 -25.59 27.33 3.82
CA ASP A 104 -25.86 25.96 3.44
C ASP A 104 -24.52 25.19 3.54
N ALA A 105 -24.42 24.31 4.53
CA ALA A 105 -23.31 23.38 4.62
C ALA A 105 -23.13 22.72 3.25
N MET A 106 -21.91 22.76 2.69
CA MET A 106 -21.62 22.16 1.40
C MET A 106 -22.02 20.68 1.44
N GLN A 107 -22.84 20.26 0.47
CA GLN A 107 -23.32 18.90 0.39
C GLN A 107 -22.33 18.04 -0.40
N GLY A 108 -22.08 16.84 0.10
CA GLY A 108 -21.32 15.81 -0.59
C GLY A 108 -19.95 15.56 0.01
N ASN A 109 -19.48 14.34 -0.22
CA ASN A 109 -18.17 13.88 0.17
C ASN A 109 -17.35 13.53 -1.07
N CYS A 110 -16.03 13.69 -0.97
CA CYS A 110 -15.10 13.23 -2.01
C CYS A 110 -15.19 11.71 -2.17
N TYR A 111 -15.49 11.22 -3.38
CA TYR A 111 -15.58 9.77 -3.61
C TYR A 111 -14.21 9.07 -3.48
N GLY A 112 -13.10 9.82 -3.59
CA GLY A 112 -11.75 9.27 -3.48
C GLY A 112 -11.27 9.04 -2.06
N CYS A 113 -11.58 9.96 -1.12
CA CYS A 113 -11.11 9.90 0.27
C CYS A 113 -12.21 9.96 1.34
N GLY A 114 -13.47 10.20 0.96
CA GLY A 114 -14.61 10.22 1.88
C GLY A 114 -14.77 11.49 2.72
N VAL A 115 -13.89 12.48 2.60
CA VAL A 115 -13.96 13.75 3.34
C VAL A 115 -15.03 14.65 2.73
N SER A 116 -15.69 15.44 3.59
CA SER A 116 -16.64 16.46 3.15
C SER A 116 -15.97 17.47 2.23
N LEU A 117 -16.65 17.80 1.14
CA LEU A 117 -16.14 18.74 0.15
C LEU A 117 -16.16 20.17 0.69
N GLN A 118 -15.16 20.96 0.30
CA GLN A 118 -15.03 22.36 0.64
C GLN A 118 -14.40 23.16 -0.52
N THR A 119 -14.63 24.47 -0.57
CA THR A 119 -14.12 25.38 -1.61
C THR A 119 -13.35 26.56 -1.04
N LYS A 120 -13.00 26.49 0.25
CA LYS A 120 -12.43 27.64 0.98
C LYS A 120 -10.91 27.61 0.99
N ASP A 121 -10.33 26.47 1.26
CA ASP A 121 -8.91 26.29 1.50
C ASP A 121 -8.36 25.14 0.65
N ASP A 122 -7.49 25.45 -0.29
CA ASP A 122 -6.91 24.51 -1.24
C ASP A 122 -5.81 23.64 -0.62
N THR A 123 -5.30 24.01 0.55
CA THR A 123 -4.31 23.24 1.30
C THR A 123 -4.92 22.09 2.10
N ILE A 124 -6.22 22.16 2.39
CA ILE A 124 -6.93 21.18 3.21
C ILE A 124 -7.63 20.14 2.34
N ALA A 125 -7.64 18.88 2.82
CA ALA A 125 -8.36 17.80 2.15
C ALA A 125 -9.85 18.13 1.95
N GLY A 126 -10.41 17.70 0.81
CA GLY A 126 -11.80 18.01 0.46
C GLY A 126 -11.95 19.22 -0.47
N TYR A 127 -10.88 19.96 -0.76
CA TYR A 127 -10.93 21.11 -1.64
C TYR A 127 -11.34 20.74 -3.07
N VAL A 128 -12.30 21.48 -3.61
CA VAL A 128 -12.74 21.43 -5.01
C VAL A 128 -12.82 22.86 -5.54
N ASP A 129 -12.40 23.06 -6.77
CA ASP A 129 -12.52 24.38 -7.40
C ASP A 129 -13.98 24.88 -7.34
N PRO A 130 -14.22 26.14 -6.89
CA PRO A 130 -15.58 26.67 -6.72
C PRO A 130 -16.43 26.60 -7.99
N LYS A 131 -15.83 26.67 -9.18
CA LYS A 131 -16.55 26.59 -10.46
C LYS A 131 -16.98 25.15 -10.74
N GLU A 132 -16.08 24.19 -10.51
CA GLU A 132 -16.39 22.78 -10.68
C GLU A 132 -17.48 22.36 -9.69
N TYR A 133 -17.38 22.80 -8.43
CA TYR A 133 -18.41 22.54 -7.42
C TYR A 133 -19.77 23.11 -7.84
N ALA A 134 -19.82 24.40 -8.27
CA ALA A 134 -21.05 25.03 -8.69
C ALA A 134 -21.71 24.33 -9.89
N THR A 135 -20.91 23.90 -10.86
CA THR A 135 -21.38 23.16 -12.03
C THR A 135 -22.03 21.83 -11.65
N LYS A 136 -21.34 21.03 -10.84
CA LYS A 136 -21.85 19.71 -10.40
C LYS A 136 -23.00 19.83 -9.41
N ALA A 137 -22.99 20.83 -8.54
CA ALA A 137 -24.08 21.11 -7.60
C ALA A 137 -25.38 21.47 -8.32
N THR A 138 -25.31 22.22 -9.44
CA THR A 138 -26.47 22.54 -10.26
C THR A 138 -27.19 21.28 -10.76
N HIS A 139 -26.43 20.23 -11.06
CA HIS A 139 -26.95 18.95 -11.53
C HIS A 139 -27.17 17.94 -10.39
N LYS A 140 -27.06 18.34 -9.12
CA LYS A 140 -27.16 17.48 -7.93
C LYS A 140 -26.19 16.29 -7.96
N GLN A 141 -25.02 16.46 -8.58
CA GLN A 141 -24.02 15.41 -8.78
C GLN A 141 -22.96 15.41 -7.67
N PHE A 142 -23.37 15.54 -6.42
CA PHE A 142 -22.45 15.63 -5.27
C PHE A 142 -21.57 14.38 -5.11
N ASN A 143 -22.11 13.20 -5.42
CA ASN A 143 -21.37 11.93 -5.34
C ASN A 143 -20.39 11.72 -6.51
N MET A 144 -20.26 12.69 -7.41
CA MET A 144 -19.42 12.62 -8.60
C MET A 144 -18.19 13.52 -8.50
N MET A 145 -17.91 14.06 -7.31
CA MET A 145 -16.80 14.99 -7.11
C MET A 145 -15.62 14.32 -6.43
N ILE A 146 -14.44 14.63 -6.94
CA ILE A 146 -13.15 14.25 -6.36
C ILE A 146 -12.45 15.54 -5.90
N CYS A 147 -11.83 15.54 -4.73
CA CYS A 147 -11.06 16.69 -4.29
C CYS A 147 -9.71 16.80 -5.02
N ALA A 148 -9.14 18.00 -5.07
CA ALA A 148 -7.88 18.28 -5.75
C ALA A 148 -6.75 17.34 -5.31
N ARG A 149 -6.63 17.09 -3.99
CA ARG A 149 -5.67 16.14 -3.44
C ARG A 149 -5.84 14.73 -4.02
N CYS A 150 -7.06 14.20 -4.04
CA CYS A 150 -7.32 12.87 -4.58
C CYS A 150 -7.09 12.79 -6.09
N ALA A 151 -7.37 13.86 -6.82
CA ALA A 151 -7.07 13.94 -8.25
C ALA A 151 -5.54 13.86 -8.49
N GLN A 152 -4.74 14.57 -7.71
CA GLN A 152 -3.27 14.52 -7.77
C GLN A 152 -2.73 13.14 -7.41
N LEU A 153 -3.23 12.51 -6.32
CA LEU A 153 -2.85 11.15 -5.92
C LEU A 153 -3.21 10.10 -6.98
N SER A 154 -4.35 10.26 -7.67
CA SER A 154 -4.75 9.37 -8.78
C SER A 154 -3.81 9.48 -9.98
N ASN A 155 -3.19 10.64 -10.17
CA ASN A 155 -2.20 10.89 -11.21
C ASN A 155 -0.76 10.54 -10.78
N GLY A 156 -0.59 9.85 -9.65
CA GLY A 156 0.71 9.40 -9.15
C GLY A 156 1.58 10.49 -8.54
N LYS A 157 1.06 11.71 -8.33
CA LYS A 157 1.80 12.75 -7.65
C LYS A 157 1.84 12.47 -6.15
N PHE A 158 3.03 12.57 -5.57
CA PHE A 158 3.20 12.55 -4.12
C PHE A 158 2.73 13.91 -3.57
N VAL A 159 1.52 13.95 -3.06
CA VAL A 159 1.02 15.11 -2.34
C VAL A 159 1.18 14.80 -0.86
N ASN A 160 2.01 15.57 -0.19
CA ASN A 160 2.08 15.52 1.27
C ASN A 160 0.67 15.76 1.81
N ALA A 161 0.24 14.90 2.72
CA ALA A 161 -1.10 15.01 3.30
C ALA A 161 -1.27 16.34 4.03
N VAL A 162 -0.17 16.98 4.38
CA VAL A 162 -0.08 18.34 4.93
C VAL A 162 1.37 18.85 4.86
N GLU A 163 1.56 20.05 4.38
CA GLU A 163 2.71 20.86 4.69
C GLU A 163 2.60 21.34 6.14
N GLY A 164 3.36 20.73 7.03
CA GLY A 164 3.51 21.13 8.42
C GLY A 164 4.85 20.64 8.91
N GLN A 165 5.70 21.56 9.36
CA GLN A 165 6.99 21.29 9.95
C GLN A 165 6.89 20.21 11.02
N GLY A 166 7.66 19.13 10.83
CA GLY A 166 7.79 18.05 11.81
C GLY A 166 7.03 16.80 11.42
N GLY A 167 7.75 15.84 10.90
CA GLY A 167 7.42 14.43 10.64
C GLY A 167 5.96 13.99 10.62
N LEU A 168 5.68 12.84 10.11
CA LEU A 168 4.35 12.21 10.05
C LEU A 168 3.49 12.26 11.35
N LYS A 169 4.06 12.73 12.46
CA LYS A 169 3.38 12.91 13.76
C LYS A 169 2.26 13.97 13.73
N ALA A 170 2.23 14.86 12.75
CA ALA A 170 1.31 15.99 12.69
C ALA A 170 0.47 16.05 11.41
N ALA A 171 0.47 15.02 10.57
CA ALA A 171 -0.31 15.03 9.34
C ALA A 171 -1.83 14.97 9.65
N PRO A 172 -2.59 16.07 9.47
CA PRO A 172 -4.05 16.03 9.60
C PRO A 172 -4.58 15.08 8.52
N GLY A 173 -5.31 14.06 8.95
CA GLY A 173 -5.93 13.08 8.07
C GLY A 173 -5.57 11.63 8.38
N LEU A 174 -4.59 11.38 9.25
CA LEU A 174 -4.36 10.04 9.77
C LEU A 174 -5.27 9.78 10.96
N ILE A 175 -5.97 8.66 10.91
CA ILE A 175 -6.94 8.30 11.95
C ILE A 175 -6.27 7.41 12.99
N THR A 176 -6.32 7.86 14.25
CA THR A 176 -5.89 7.06 15.38
C THR A 176 -6.87 5.91 15.66
N PRO A 177 -6.45 4.84 16.36
CA PRO A 177 -7.35 3.76 16.76
C PRO A 177 -8.56 4.25 17.57
N LYS A 178 -8.41 5.32 18.35
CA LYS A 178 -9.51 5.95 19.10
C LYS A 178 -10.51 6.61 18.15
N GLN A 179 -10.05 7.43 17.25
CA GLN A 179 -10.91 8.11 16.25
C GLN A 179 -11.63 7.09 15.35
N LEU A 180 -10.95 6.02 14.91
CA LEU A 180 -11.61 4.96 14.15
C LEU A 180 -12.69 4.28 14.99
N ARG A 181 -12.41 3.98 16.26
CA ARG A 181 -13.39 3.38 17.19
C ARG A 181 -14.63 4.26 17.30
N ASP A 182 -14.46 5.58 17.40
CA ASP A 182 -15.57 6.51 17.49
C ASP A 182 -16.37 6.56 16.17
N GLN A 183 -15.70 6.58 15.01
CA GLN A 183 -16.36 6.53 13.71
C GLN A 183 -17.09 5.21 13.42
N LEU A 184 -16.55 4.11 13.94
CA LEU A 184 -17.08 2.76 13.73
C LEU A 184 -17.90 2.24 14.91
N LYS A 185 -18.19 3.09 15.92
CA LYS A 185 -18.96 2.72 17.11
C LYS A 185 -20.28 2.03 16.75
N THR A 186 -20.91 2.46 15.67
CA THR A 186 -22.15 1.87 15.18
C THR A 186 -21.99 0.44 14.62
N ILE A 187 -20.78 0.01 14.27
CA ILE A 187 -20.56 -1.37 13.75
C ILE A 187 -20.82 -2.40 14.85
N ARG A 188 -20.46 -2.09 16.09
CA ARG A 188 -20.70 -3.02 17.21
C ARG A 188 -22.18 -3.31 17.45
N GLU A 189 -23.03 -2.34 17.11
CA GLU A 189 -24.49 -2.39 17.31
C GLU A 189 -25.22 -2.97 16.09
N ARG A 190 -24.57 -2.97 14.93
CA ARG A 190 -25.12 -3.49 13.66
C ARG A 190 -24.58 -4.88 13.36
N LYS A 191 -25.42 -5.72 12.78
CA LYS A 191 -24.97 -7.00 12.24
C LYS A 191 -24.28 -6.76 10.90
N ALA A 192 -22.95 -6.93 10.84
CA ALA A 192 -22.13 -6.72 9.66
C ALA A 192 -21.13 -7.87 9.47
N LEU A 193 -20.54 -7.98 8.28
CA LEU A 193 -19.30 -8.72 8.08
C LEU A 193 -18.12 -7.73 8.13
N VAL A 194 -17.09 -8.08 8.84
CA VAL A 194 -15.86 -7.29 8.84
C VAL A 194 -14.80 -8.00 8.01
N VAL A 195 -14.33 -7.34 6.97
CA VAL A 195 -13.18 -7.76 6.16
C VAL A 195 -11.95 -7.10 6.75
N LYS A 196 -11.16 -7.85 7.51
CA LYS A 196 -9.91 -7.38 8.08
C LYS A 196 -8.78 -7.61 7.09
N VAL A 197 -8.17 -6.53 6.60
CA VAL A 197 -7.07 -6.58 5.62
C VAL A 197 -5.73 -6.44 6.34
N VAL A 198 -4.80 -7.36 6.06
CA VAL A 198 -3.41 -7.34 6.54
C VAL A 198 -2.44 -7.54 5.38
N ASP A 199 -1.23 -7.09 5.55
CA ASP A 199 -0.14 -7.22 4.59
C ASP A 199 0.70 -8.45 4.94
N VAL A 200 0.90 -9.40 4.02
CA VAL A 200 1.67 -10.61 4.30
C VAL A 200 3.13 -10.30 4.66
N THR A 201 3.70 -9.28 4.03
CA THR A 201 5.10 -8.88 4.25
C THR A 201 5.34 -8.17 5.58
N ASP A 202 4.26 -7.68 6.20
CA ASP A 202 4.24 -7.01 7.50
C ASP A 202 3.04 -7.50 8.33
N PHE A 203 2.90 -8.81 8.44
CA PHE A 203 1.72 -9.43 9.03
C PHE A 203 1.49 -8.93 10.46
N HIS A 204 2.51 -9.00 11.32
CA HIS A 204 2.43 -8.61 12.73
C HIS A 204 2.28 -7.10 12.90
N GLY A 205 3.08 -6.31 12.19
CA GLY A 205 3.02 -4.85 12.25
C GLY A 205 1.72 -4.27 11.72
N SER A 206 1.08 -4.92 10.75
CA SER A 206 -0.22 -4.50 10.21
C SER A 206 -1.42 -5.13 10.93
N PHE A 207 -1.19 -6.07 11.85
CA PHE A 207 -2.24 -6.77 12.58
C PHE A 207 -2.73 -5.93 13.76
N LEU A 208 -3.98 -5.49 13.73
CA LEU A 208 -4.58 -4.70 14.79
C LEU A 208 -4.73 -5.52 16.08
N LYS A 209 -4.02 -5.15 17.13
CA LYS A 209 -4.05 -5.80 18.46
C LYS A 209 -5.47 -5.67 18.98
N LYS A 210 -6.38 -5.36 19.18
CA LYS A 210 -7.69 -5.14 19.78
C LYS A 210 -8.81 -4.92 18.76
N VAL A 211 -8.78 -5.68 17.66
CA VAL A 211 -9.82 -5.52 16.62
C VAL A 211 -11.23 -5.78 17.18
N ARG A 212 -11.40 -6.70 18.14
CA ARG A 212 -12.69 -7.00 18.77
C ARG A 212 -13.31 -5.82 19.52
N ASP A 213 -12.49 -4.91 20.03
CA ASP A 213 -12.99 -3.67 20.64
C ASP A 213 -13.73 -2.77 19.63
N VAL A 214 -13.34 -2.84 18.37
CA VAL A 214 -13.95 -2.07 17.29
C VAL A 214 -15.17 -2.78 16.71
N VAL A 215 -15.06 -4.09 16.47
CA VAL A 215 -16.06 -4.83 15.68
C VAL A 215 -17.05 -5.63 16.52
N GLY A 216 -16.80 -5.78 17.83
CA GLY A 216 -17.66 -6.57 18.72
C GLY A 216 -17.75 -8.04 18.32
N GLY A 217 -18.95 -8.60 18.36
CA GLY A 217 -19.24 -10.00 17.97
C GLY A 217 -19.39 -10.26 16.47
N ASN A 218 -19.18 -9.27 15.61
CA ASN A 218 -19.33 -9.45 14.18
C ASN A 218 -18.32 -10.46 13.61
N PRO A 219 -18.69 -11.32 12.62
CA PRO A 219 -17.79 -12.23 11.97
C PRO A 219 -16.68 -11.48 11.24
N ILE A 220 -15.48 -12.04 11.26
CA ILE A 220 -14.28 -11.46 10.64
C ILE A 220 -13.79 -12.39 9.54
N LEU A 221 -13.76 -11.89 8.30
CA LEU A 221 -13.04 -12.49 7.20
C LEU A 221 -11.65 -11.83 7.13
N LEU A 222 -10.59 -12.61 7.33
CA LEU A 222 -9.21 -12.14 7.24
C LEU A 222 -8.75 -12.20 5.78
N VAL A 223 -8.43 -11.06 5.20
CA VAL A 223 -7.87 -10.95 3.85
C VAL A 223 -6.40 -10.57 3.97
N VAL A 224 -5.53 -11.48 3.54
CA VAL A 224 -4.07 -11.30 3.54
C VAL A 224 -3.64 -10.92 2.13
N THR A 225 -3.16 -9.70 1.98
CA THR A 225 -2.81 -9.10 0.69
C THR A 225 -1.34 -9.23 0.36
N LYS A 226 -0.99 -8.90 -0.89
CA LYS A 226 0.38 -8.84 -1.41
C LYS A 226 1.11 -10.19 -1.38
N VAL A 227 0.40 -11.30 -1.45
CA VAL A 227 1.03 -12.64 -1.49
C VAL A 227 1.90 -12.84 -2.73
N ASP A 228 1.71 -12.04 -3.77
CA ASP A 228 2.56 -11.98 -4.97
C ASP A 228 3.98 -11.46 -4.71
N LEU A 229 4.24 -10.89 -3.55
CA LEU A 229 5.58 -10.44 -3.13
C LEU A 229 6.40 -11.55 -2.49
N LEU A 230 5.77 -12.64 -2.06
CA LEU A 230 6.45 -13.82 -1.55
C LEU A 230 7.15 -14.57 -2.69
N ASN A 231 8.03 -15.50 -2.33
CA ASN A 231 8.68 -16.37 -3.29
C ASN A 231 7.65 -17.20 -4.08
N ALA A 232 7.92 -17.46 -5.36
CA ALA A 232 7.05 -18.26 -6.22
C ALA A 232 6.81 -19.68 -5.71
N ASN A 233 7.75 -20.23 -4.93
CA ASN A 233 7.69 -21.57 -4.36
C ASN A 233 7.04 -21.59 -2.96
N THR A 234 6.38 -20.53 -2.53
CA THR A 234 5.67 -20.48 -1.25
C THR A 234 4.50 -21.46 -1.25
N ASP A 235 4.44 -22.31 -0.25
CA ASP A 235 3.29 -23.17 0.01
C ASP A 235 2.15 -22.34 0.65
N TYR A 236 1.13 -22.04 -0.15
CA TYR A 236 0.00 -21.22 0.30
C TYR A 236 -0.93 -21.94 1.29
N ASP A 237 -0.94 -23.28 1.31
CA ASP A 237 -1.75 -24.02 2.27
C ASP A 237 -1.05 -24.01 3.65
N ALA A 238 0.26 -24.25 3.68
CA ALA A 238 1.05 -24.09 4.89
C ALA A 238 1.00 -22.63 5.41
N LEU A 239 1.02 -21.64 4.51
CA LEU A 239 0.88 -20.23 4.89
C LEU A 239 -0.50 -19.95 5.50
N ARG A 240 -1.56 -20.55 4.98
CA ARG A 240 -2.92 -20.40 5.52
C ARG A 240 -3.03 -21.00 6.92
N ASP A 241 -2.43 -22.16 7.15
CA ASP A 241 -2.40 -22.83 8.46
C ASP A 241 -1.60 -22.01 9.46
N TRP A 242 -0.44 -21.48 9.08
CA TRP A 242 0.34 -20.57 9.91
C TRP A 242 -0.48 -19.32 10.30
N ILE A 243 -1.19 -18.69 9.34
CA ILE A 243 -2.04 -17.53 9.62
C ILE A 243 -3.19 -17.90 10.58
N ALA A 244 -3.75 -19.09 10.46
CA ALA A 244 -4.81 -19.57 11.36
C ALA A 244 -4.27 -19.71 12.79
N GLN A 245 -3.09 -20.29 12.97
CA GLN A 245 -2.42 -20.42 14.26
C GLN A 245 -2.12 -19.04 14.87
N GLU A 246 -1.63 -18.10 14.07
CA GLU A 246 -1.36 -16.72 14.50
C GLU A 246 -2.63 -15.97 14.92
N ALA A 247 -3.76 -16.24 14.26
CA ALA A 247 -5.06 -15.67 14.65
C ALA A 247 -5.58 -16.30 15.95
N GLU A 248 -5.43 -17.61 16.11
CA GLU A 248 -5.81 -18.33 17.33
C GLU A 248 -4.99 -17.87 18.54
N PHE A 249 -3.67 -17.72 18.37
CA PHE A 249 -2.80 -17.18 19.41
C PHE A 249 -3.28 -15.79 19.90
N ARG A 250 -3.85 -14.99 19.01
CA ARG A 250 -4.44 -13.68 19.33
C ARG A 250 -5.91 -13.76 19.77
N ARG A 251 -6.43 -14.96 19.99
CA ARG A 251 -7.84 -15.21 20.36
C ARG A 251 -8.83 -14.57 19.39
N LEU A 252 -8.50 -14.61 18.10
CA LEU A 252 -9.34 -14.05 17.03
C LEU A 252 -10.01 -15.17 16.24
N THR A 253 -11.28 -15.43 16.53
CA THR A 253 -12.10 -16.34 15.73
C THR A 253 -12.40 -15.71 14.38
N LEU A 254 -12.03 -16.41 13.31
CA LEU A 254 -12.22 -15.99 11.93
C LEU A 254 -13.39 -16.73 11.27
N ALA A 255 -14.14 -16.04 10.43
CA ALA A 255 -15.12 -16.65 9.51
C ALA A 255 -14.43 -17.29 8.29
N GLY A 256 -13.19 -16.90 8.02
CA GLY A 256 -12.36 -17.47 6.97
C GLY A 256 -11.09 -16.67 6.75
N ILE A 257 -10.20 -17.23 5.92
CA ILE A 257 -8.92 -16.64 5.52
C ILE A 257 -8.83 -16.64 3.99
N ALA A 258 -8.55 -15.50 3.40
CA ALA A 258 -8.33 -15.34 1.98
C ALA A 258 -6.92 -14.77 1.70
N LEU A 259 -6.13 -15.49 0.91
CA LEU A 259 -4.82 -15.05 0.44
C LEU A 259 -4.98 -14.42 -0.94
N VAL A 260 -4.59 -13.14 -1.10
CA VAL A 260 -4.87 -12.41 -2.33
C VAL A 260 -3.69 -11.57 -2.84
N SER A 261 -3.60 -11.48 -4.15
CA SER A 261 -2.89 -10.41 -4.84
C SER A 261 -3.88 -9.57 -5.63
N SER A 262 -4.24 -8.41 -5.12
CA SER A 262 -5.16 -7.50 -5.82
C SER A 262 -4.58 -6.92 -7.11
N ARG A 263 -3.25 -6.95 -7.30
CA ARG A 263 -2.59 -6.49 -8.52
C ARG A 263 -2.58 -7.56 -9.61
N ARG A 264 -2.37 -8.83 -9.23
CA ARG A 264 -2.30 -9.98 -10.17
C ARG A 264 -3.62 -10.73 -10.30
N GLY A 265 -4.64 -10.37 -9.52
CA GLY A 265 -5.93 -11.06 -9.49
C GLY A 265 -5.92 -12.40 -8.75
N PHE A 266 -4.77 -12.86 -8.25
CA PHE A 266 -4.66 -14.14 -7.55
C PHE A 266 -5.54 -14.16 -6.29
N GLY A 267 -6.33 -15.24 -6.13
CA GLY A 267 -7.20 -15.46 -4.97
C GLY A 267 -8.38 -14.48 -4.84
N MET A 268 -8.53 -13.50 -5.74
CA MET A 268 -9.56 -12.46 -5.64
C MET A 268 -10.96 -13.04 -5.80
N ARG A 269 -11.17 -13.94 -6.76
CA ARG A 269 -12.46 -14.59 -6.99
C ARG A 269 -12.93 -15.35 -5.74
N ASP A 270 -12.04 -16.15 -5.14
CA ASP A 270 -12.36 -16.94 -3.94
C ASP A 270 -12.63 -16.04 -2.74
N ALA A 271 -11.84 -14.98 -2.56
CA ALA A 271 -12.05 -13.99 -1.51
C ALA A 271 -13.43 -13.30 -1.63
N VAL A 272 -13.83 -12.93 -2.86
CA VAL A 272 -15.15 -12.32 -3.12
C VAL A 272 -16.28 -13.32 -2.89
N LEU A 273 -16.16 -14.56 -3.36
CA LEU A 273 -17.15 -15.61 -3.12
C LEU A 273 -17.31 -15.88 -1.61
N GLN A 274 -16.20 -15.97 -0.88
CA GLN A 274 -16.23 -16.14 0.57
C GLN A 274 -16.87 -14.94 1.28
N MET A 275 -16.53 -13.72 0.87
CA MET A 275 -17.16 -12.48 1.39
C MET A 275 -18.67 -12.50 1.12
N MET A 276 -19.11 -12.88 -0.08
CA MET A 276 -20.54 -12.95 -0.44
C MET A 276 -21.30 -13.99 0.40
N ARG A 277 -20.67 -15.14 0.65
CA ARG A 277 -21.25 -16.20 1.50
C ARG A 277 -21.37 -15.77 2.96
N GLU A 278 -20.29 -15.20 3.52
CA GLU A 278 -20.22 -14.84 4.94
C GLU A 278 -21.00 -13.56 5.30
N ARG A 279 -21.21 -12.65 4.34
CA ARG A 279 -22.03 -11.44 4.60
C ARG A 279 -23.49 -11.75 4.90
N LYS A 280 -24.04 -12.81 4.33
CA LYS A 280 -25.46 -13.20 4.53
C LYS A 280 -26.44 -12.02 4.40
N GLY A 281 -26.24 -11.17 3.36
CA GLY A 281 -27.06 -9.97 3.11
C GLY A 281 -26.77 -8.76 4.00
N ARG A 282 -25.78 -8.84 4.91
CA ARG A 282 -25.37 -7.75 5.81
C ARG A 282 -24.44 -6.76 5.12
N ASP A 283 -24.22 -5.61 5.78
CA ASP A 283 -23.19 -4.66 5.41
C ASP A 283 -21.80 -5.26 5.56
N VAL A 284 -20.83 -4.77 4.77
CA VAL A 284 -19.44 -5.19 4.80
C VAL A 284 -18.55 -4.00 5.11
N TYR A 285 -17.72 -4.08 6.14
CA TYR A 285 -16.75 -3.05 6.50
C TYR A 285 -15.34 -3.55 6.25
N VAL A 286 -14.56 -2.82 5.44
CA VAL A 286 -13.17 -3.18 5.15
C VAL A 286 -12.24 -2.40 6.09
N LEU A 287 -11.60 -3.09 7.01
CA LEU A 287 -10.73 -2.54 8.06
C LEU A 287 -9.28 -2.97 7.87
N GLY A 288 -8.33 -2.13 8.25
CA GLY A 288 -6.91 -2.47 8.26
C GLY A 288 -6.01 -1.26 8.45
N ALA A 289 -4.73 -1.50 8.68
CA ALA A 289 -3.73 -0.46 8.80
C ALA A 289 -3.59 0.36 7.50
N ALA A 290 -2.90 1.50 7.56
CA ALA A 290 -2.53 2.24 6.36
C ALA A 290 -1.61 1.39 5.48
N ASN A 291 -1.73 1.51 4.16
CA ASN A 291 -0.89 0.87 3.14
C ASN A 291 -0.91 -0.68 3.09
N VAL A 292 -1.87 -1.34 3.75
CA VAL A 292 -2.05 -2.79 3.62
C VAL A 292 -2.80 -3.21 2.34
N GLY A 293 -3.20 -2.27 1.48
CA GLY A 293 -3.86 -2.56 0.21
C GLY A 293 -5.39 -2.59 0.25
N LYS A 294 -6.06 -1.99 1.26
CA LYS A 294 -7.54 -1.95 1.36
C LYS A 294 -8.23 -1.43 0.10
N SER A 295 -7.91 -0.21 -0.33
CA SER A 295 -8.57 0.40 -1.50
C SER A 295 -8.23 -0.35 -2.80
N THR A 296 -7.04 -0.95 -2.89
CA THR A 296 -6.66 -1.82 -4.01
C THR A 296 -7.49 -3.11 -4.02
N PHE A 297 -7.66 -3.73 -2.84
CA PHE A 297 -8.52 -4.90 -2.66
C PHE A 297 -9.97 -4.58 -3.04
N ILE A 298 -10.52 -3.47 -2.57
CA ILE A 298 -11.88 -3.05 -2.89
C ILE A 298 -12.06 -2.87 -4.39
N ARG A 299 -11.10 -2.23 -5.08
CA ARG A 299 -11.16 -2.07 -6.54
C ARG A 299 -11.20 -3.42 -7.25
N ALA A 300 -10.28 -4.31 -6.92
CA ALA A 300 -10.23 -5.64 -7.49
C ALA A 300 -11.50 -6.46 -7.17
N ALA A 301 -12.05 -6.33 -5.96
CA ALA A 301 -13.30 -6.98 -5.59
C ALA A 301 -14.50 -6.44 -6.38
N MET A 302 -14.52 -5.12 -6.72
CA MET A 302 -15.56 -4.57 -7.59
C MET A 302 -15.44 -5.11 -9.02
N ASP A 303 -14.22 -5.30 -9.51
CA ASP A 303 -14.00 -5.89 -10.83
C ASP A 303 -14.47 -7.35 -10.88
N GLU A 304 -14.17 -8.16 -9.85
CA GLU A 304 -14.66 -9.54 -9.72
C GLU A 304 -16.18 -9.62 -9.62
N LEU A 305 -16.80 -8.76 -8.80
CA LEU A 305 -18.27 -8.71 -8.69
C LEU A 305 -18.95 -8.42 -10.04
N ARG A 306 -18.39 -7.48 -10.82
CA ARG A 306 -18.91 -7.18 -12.17
C ARG A 306 -18.71 -8.33 -13.14
N SER A 307 -17.55 -8.96 -13.11
CA SER A 307 -17.26 -10.13 -13.95
C SER A 307 -18.19 -11.31 -13.63
N ALA A 308 -18.67 -11.40 -12.40
CA ALA A 308 -19.68 -12.37 -11.97
C ALA A 308 -21.14 -11.95 -12.32
N GLY A 309 -21.33 -10.87 -13.08
CA GLY A 309 -22.64 -10.40 -13.53
C GLY A 309 -23.32 -9.38 -12.60
N ASN A 310 -22.65 -8.95 -11.53
CA ASN A 310 -23.20 -7.93 -10.63
C ASN A 310 -23.01 -6.51 -11.20
N TYR A 311 -23.99 -6.03 -11.95
CA TYR A 311 -23.98 -4.70 -12.58
C TYR A 311 -24.12 -3.54 -11.58
N PHE A 312 -24.47 -3.79 -10.34
CA PHE A 312 -24.54 -2.77 -9.28
C PHE A 312 -23.15 -2.40 -8.75
N ALA A 313 -22.14 -3.27 -8.92
CA ALA A 313 -20.77 -2.96 -8.50
C ALA A 313 -20.21 -1.80 -9.35
N PRO A 314 -19.77 -0.69 -8.72
CA PRO A 314 -19.33 0.48 -9.46
C PRO A 314 -18.04 0.21 -10.24
N SER A 315 -17.99 0.66 -11.51
CA SER A 315 -16.79 0.60 -12.35
C SER A 315 -15.96 1.87 -12.28
N LYS A 316 -16.60 2.98 -11.94
CA LYS A 316 -16.00 4.32 -11.84
C LYS A 316 -16.21 4.87 -10.44
N ARG A 317 -15.42 5.89 -10.07
CA ARG A 317 -15.54 6.58 -8.78
C ARG A 317 -15.33 5.66 -7.58
N LEU A 318 -14.34 4.79 -7.73
CA LEU A 318 -13.87 3.94 -6.64
C LEU A 318 -12.90 4.72 -5.73
N PRO A 319 -12.73 4.32 -4.47
CA PRO A 319 -11.74 4.90 -3.58
C PRO A 319 -10.36 5.01 -4.23
N VAL A 320 -9.66 6.11 -3.98
CA VAL A 320 -8.31 6.29 -4.53
C VAL A 320 -7.35 5.33 -3.81
N ALA A 321 -6.59 4.58 -4.59
CA ALA A 321 -5.51 3.74 -4.08
C ALA A 321 -4.17 4.44 -4.33
N SER A 322 -3.42 4.72 -3.28
CA SER A 322 -2.10 5.33 -3.32
C SER A 322 -1.16 4.64 -2.33
N ALA A 323 0.14 4.71 -2.60
CA ALA A 323 1.18 4.26 -1.68
C ALA A 323 1.33 5.20 -0.47
N MET A 324 0.79 6.43 -0.56
CA MET A 324 0.85 7.41 0.53
C MET A 324 -0.11 7.03 1.65
N PRO A 325 0.35 7.07 2.93
CA PRO A 325 -0.52 6.91 4.10
C PRO A 325 -1.60 7.99 4.13
N GLY A 326 -2.80 7.65 4.65
CA GLY A 326 -3.89 8.61 4.79
C GLY A 326 -4.60 8.95 3.47
N THR A 327 -4.66 8.03 2.52
CA THR A 327 -5.39 8.23 1.27
C THR A 327 -6.90 8.32 1.52
N THR A 328 -7.47 7.37 2.28
CA THR A 328 -8.89 7.38 2.71
C THR A 328 -8.99 8.04 4.08
N LEU A 329 -9.74 9.11 4.19
CA LEU A 329 -9.87 9.95 5.40
C LEU A 329 -11.24 9.81 6.08
N GLY A 330 -12.26 9.38 5.35
CA GLY A 330 -13.63 9.14 5.84
C GLY A 330 -14.14 7.78 5.41
N VAL A 331 -15.25 7.35 5.98
CA VAL A 331 -15.93 6.10 5.59
C VAL A 331 -16.65 6.31 4.26
N ILE A 332 -16.34 5.51 3.25
CA ILE A 332 -16.91 5.60 1.90
C ILE A 332 -17.90 4.46 1.67
N PRO A 333 -19.22 4.75 1.55
CA PRO A 333 -20.20 3.73 1.20
C PRO A 333 -20.17 3.41 -0.30
N LEU A 334 -20.14 2.14 -0.64
CA LEU A 334 -20.14 1.63 -2.01
C LEU A 334 -21.34 0.67 -2.20
N ARG A 335 -22.19 0.95 -3.17
CA ARG A 335 -23.27 0.05 -3.57
C ARG A 335 -22.64 -1.10 -4.40
N ALA A 336 -22.15 -2.12 -3.71
CA ALA A 336 -21.41 -3.22 -4.32
C ALA A 336 -22.27 -4.48 -4.54
N PHE A 337 -23.44 -4.54 -3.94
CA PHE A 337 -24.23 -5.77 -3.89
C PHE A 337 -25.61 -5.57 -4.50
N GLU A 338 -26.10 -6.63 -5.14
CA GLU A 338 -27.53 -6.75 -5.47
C GLU A 338 -28.32 -6.96 -4.18
N GLY A 339 -29.42 -6.23 -4.04
CA GLY A 339 -30.27 -6.31 -2.85
C GLY A 339 -29.75 -5.52 -1.65
N LYS A 340 -29.84 -6.11 -0.44
CA LYS A 340 -29.50 -5.42 0.82
C LYS A 340 -28.00 -5.45 1.11
N GLY A 341 -27.54 -4.44 1.81
CA GLY A 341 -26.18 -4.29 2.30
C GLY A 341 -25.30 -3.37 1.44
N VAL A 342 -24.37 -2.72 2.10
CA VAL A 342 -23.43 -1.74 1.53
C VAL A 342 -22.02 -2.19 1.90
N LEU A 343 -21.07 -2.01 1.00
CA LEU A 343 -19.65 -2.14 1.32
C LEU A 343 -19.09 -0.79 1.73
N PHE A 344 -18.39 -0.74 2.85
CA PHE A 344 -17.78 0.47 3.37
C PHE A 344 -16.26 0.36 3.31
N ASP A 345 -15.61 1.27 2.56
CA ASP A 345 -14.17 1.51 2.72
C ASP A 345 -13.95 2.38 3.93
N THR A 346 -13.03 1.99 4.80
CA THR A 346 -12.72 2.74 6.02
C THR A 346 -11.32 3.35 5.95
N PRO A 347 -11.08 4.46 6.65
CA PRO A 347 -9.77 5.03 6.76
C PRO A 347 -8.72 4.00 7.22
N GLY A 348 -7.51 4.13 6.68
CA GLY A 348 -6.37 3.34 7.14
C GLY A 348 -5.96 3.73 8.54
N LEU A 349 -5.84 2.74 9.44
CA LEU A 349 -5.35 2.98 10.78
C LEU A 349 -3.88 3.39 10.75
N PHE A 350 -3.60 4.47 11.41
CA PHE A 350 -2.25 4.89 11.70
C PHE A 350 -1.73 4.12 12.92
N LEU A 351 -0.68 3.33 12.73
CA LEU A 351 -0.03 2.56 13.77
C LEU A 351 1.37 3.14 14.00
N HIS A 352 1.57 3.75 15.16
CA HIS A 352 2.77 4.51 15.52
C HIS A 352 4.05 3.67 15.55
N HIS A 353 3.93 2.36 15.69
CA HIS A 353 5.07 1.43 15.80
C HIS A 353 5.61 0.95 14.45
N ARG A 354 4.97 1.33 13.35
CA ARG A 354 5.41 0.92 12.01
C ARG A 354 6.41 1.91 11.43
N LEU A 355 7.47 1.39 10.83
CA LEU A 355 8.55 2.19 10.24
C LEU A 355 8.01 3.25 9.26
N ASN A 356 7.04 2.87 8.43
CA ASN A 356 6.39 3.80 7.51
C ASN A 356 5.56 4.93 8.17
N SER A 357 5.42 4.90 9.49
CA SER A 357 4.79 5.95 10.29
C SER A 357 5.84 6.80 11.06
N LEU A 358 7.07 6.34 11.08
CA LEU A 358 8.18 6.94 11.82
C LEU A 358 9.12 7.72 10.91
N LEU A 359 9.20 7.35 9.62
CA LEU A 359 10.10 7.91 8.62
C LEU A 359 9.48 9.10 7.88
N GLY A 360 10.35 9.98 7.39
CA GLY A 360 10.00 11.07 6.48
C GLY A 360 9.67 10.60 5.06
N PRO A 361 9.12 11.47 4.20
CA PRO A 361 8.75 11.13 2.82
C PRO A 361 9.93 10.66 1.97
N GLU A 362 11.11 11.21 2.18
CA GLU A 362 12.35 10.87 1.46
C GLU A 362 12.76 9.44 1.78
N ASP A 363 12.84 9.09 3.06
CA ASP A 363 13.17 7.74 3.52
C ASP A 363 12.13 6.71 3.08
N LEU A 364 10.84 7.07 3.12
CA LEU A 364 9.75 6.20 2.65
C LEU A 364 9.88 5.88 1.16
N SER A 365 10.49 6.77 0.37
CA SER A 365 10.72 6.52 -1.05
C SER A 365 11.70 5.36 -1.28
N THR A 366 12.61 5.11 -0.34
CA THR A 366 13.59 4.01 -0.40
C THR A 366 12.97 2.66 -0.05
N LEU A 367 11.85 2.65 0.73
CA LEU A 367 11.12 1.45 1.13
C LEU A 367 10.08 1.00 0.09
N ARG A 368 10.30 1.24 -1.20
CA ARG A 368 9.35 0.85 -2.25
C ARG A 368 9.20 -0.65 -2.36
N LEU A 369 8.11 -1.16 -1.81
CA LEU A 369 7.64 -2.52 -2.02
C LEU A 369 6.95 -2.61 -3.39
N GLY A 370 7.72 -2.80 -4.44
CA GLY A 370 7.17 -2.86 -5.80
C GLY A 370 7.28 -4.22 -6.49
N THR A 371 8.15 -5.07 -5.98
CA THR A 371 8.51 -6.35 -6.59
C THR A 371 8.62 -7.43 -5.52
N THR A 372 8.73 -8.69 -5.93
CA THR A 372 9.02 -9.84 -5.06
C THR A 372 10.13 -9.52 -4.06
N LEU A 373 9.95 -9.93 -2.82
CA LEU A 373 10.95 -9.77 -1.77
C LEU A 373 12.25 -10.46 -2.20
N LYS A 374 13.38 -9.85 -1.86
CA LYS A 374 14.69 -10.44 -2.05
C LYS A 374 15.12 -11.13 -0.76
N LYS A 375 15.60 -12.36 -0.87
CA LYS A 375 16.33 -13.04 0.20
C LYS A 375 17.80 -12.63 0.09
N TYR A 376 18.37 -12.15 1.17
CA TYR A 376 19.77 -11.84 1.33
C TYR A 376 20.32 -12.79 2.39
N VAL A 377 21.34 -13.55 2.02
CA VAL A 377 22.07 -14.42 2.95
C VAL A 377 23.48 -13.84 3.05
N PRO A 378 23.83 -13.21 4.17
CA PRO A 378 25.17 -12.68 4.37
C PRO A 378 26.19 -13.82 4.50
N GLU A 379 27.38 -13.61 3.96
CA GLU A 379 28.50 -14.52 4.20
C GLU A 379 28.96 -14.39 5.65
N THR A 380 29.19 -15.52 6.29
CA THR A 380 29.62 -15.53 7.69
C THR A 380 31.10 -15.09 7.77
N PRO A 381 31.37 -14.04 8.55
CA PRO A 381 32.76 -13.57 8.69
C PRO A 381 33.67 -14.65 9.32
N GLU A 382 34.91 -14.75 8.82
CA GLU A 382 35.92 -15.57 9.45
C GLU A 382 36.37 -14.95 10.77
N CYS A 383 36.41 -15.75 11.83
CA CYS A 383 36.92 -15.31 13.12
C CYS A 383 38.42 -15.28 13.11
N ALA A 384 39.00 -14.24 13.71
CA ALA A 384 40.46 -14.15 13.87
C ALA A 384 41.05 -15.22 14.83
N GLU A 385 40.23 -15.61 15.83
CA GLU A 385 40.59 -16.60 16.85
C GLU A 385 39.38 -17.40 17.33
N PRO A 386 39.37 -18.75 17.27
CA PRO A 386 40.41 -19.58 16.63
C PRO A 386 40.28 -19.56 15.10
N PRO A 387 41.40 -19.66 14.36
CA PRO A 387 41.41 -19.72 12.89
C PRO A 387 40.59 -20.90 12.38
N GLY A 388 39.79 -20.66 11.30
CA GLY A 388 38.92 -21.68 10.72
C GLY A 388 37.52 -21.77 11.33
N PHE A 389 37.18 -20.90 12.29
CA PHE A 389 35.85 -20.71 12.80
C PHE A 389 35.20 -19.48 12.13
N ALA A 390 33.98 -19.63 11.60
CA ALA A 390 33.21 -18.53 11.06
C ALA A 390 31.97 -18.33 11.93
N SER A 391 31.75 -17.11 12.43
CA SER A 391 30.60 -16.77 13.25
C SER A 391 30.23 -15.31 13.08
N PHE A 392 28.97 -14.99 13.22
CA PHE A 392 28.48 -13.60 13.27
C PHE A 392 28.67 -12.94 14.65
N GLN A 393 29.15 -13.65 15.67
CA GLN A 393 29.31 -13.07 17.00
C GLN A 393 30.24 -11.86 16.98
N GLY A 394 29.83 -10.76 17.60
CA GLY A 394 30.58 -9.51 17.61
C GLY A 394 30.41 -8.64 16.36
N TYR A 395 29.58 -9.05 15.43
CA TYR A 395 29.23 -8.28 14.24
C TYR A 395 27.84 -7.68 14.32
N SER A 396 27.65 -6.59 13.58
CA SER A 396 26.38 -5.92 13.35
C SER A 396 26.02 -6.00 11.88
N LEU A 397 24.81 -6.45 11.57
CA LEU A 397 24.26 -6.53 10.23
C LEU A 397 23.33 -5.35 10.03
N CYS A 398 23.76 -4.36 9.24
CA CYS A 398 23.05 -3.12 9.01
C CYS A 398 22.16 -3.26 7.77
N TRP A 399 20.85 -3.17 7.93
CA TRP A 399 19.88 -3.31 6.85
C TRP A 399 19.31 -1.92 6.44
N GLY A 400 19.97 -1.32 5.46
CA GLY A 400 19.82 0.09 5.17
C GLY A 400 20.21 0.94 6.38
N SER A 401 19.68 2.16 6.46
CA SER A 401 19.88 3.06 7.60
C SER A 401 18.85 2.90 8.72
N PHE A 402 17.96 1.91 8.64
CA PHE A 402 16.76 1.86 9.48
C PHE A 402 16.79 0.76 10.55
N VAL A 403 17.53 -0.32 10.29
CA VAL A 403 17.57 -1.51 11.15
C VAL A 403 18.99 -2.03 11.22
N ARG A 404 19.44 -2.37 12.42
CA ARG A 404 20.72 -3.04 12.67
C ARG A 404 20.48 -4.24 13.58
N LEU A 405 20.90 -5.42 13.14
CA LEU A 405 20.95 -6.61 13.97
C LEU A 405 22.35 -6.73 14.58
N GLU A 406 22.48 -6.51 15.88
CA GLU A 406 23.70 -6.75 16.65
C GLU A 406 23.71 -8.19 17.12
N VAL A 407 24.74 -8.93 16.77
CA VAL A 407 24.92 -10.34 17.16
C VAL A 407 25.82 -10.40 18.37
N VAL A 408 25.21 -10.49 19.56
CA VAL A 408 25.92 -10.49 20.85
C VAL A 408 26.55 -11.86 21.12
N GLN A 409 25.80 -12.93 20.87
CA GLN A 409 26.25 -14.29 21.03
C GLN A 409 25.62 -15.17 19.96
N CYS A 410 26.43 -15.98 19.29
CA CYS A 410 25.96 -16.80 18.19
C CYS A 410 26.91 -18.00 17.96
N PRO A 411 26.40 -19.24 18.02
CA PRO A 411 27.16 -20.40 17.63
C PRO A 411 27.49 -20.35 16.12
N PRO A 412 28.61 -20.98 15.68
CA PRO A 412 29.05 -20.90 14.29
C PRO A 412 28.09 -21.56 13.28
N ASN A 413 27.21 -22.42 13.74
CA ASN A 413 26.19 -23.10 12.92
C ASN A 413 24.86 -22.33 12.80
N VAL A 414 24.80 -21.11 13.30
CA VAL A 414 23.61 -20.25 13.19
C VAL A 414 23.89 -19.11 12.21
N GLY A 415 23.00 -18.95 11.24
CA GLY A 415 23.04 -17.93 10.23
C GLY A 415 21.79 -17.05 10.22
N PHE A 416 21.83 -16.02 9.39
CA PHE A 416 20.77 -15.06 9.24
C PHE A 416 20.37 -14.90 7.77
N SER A 417 19.08 -14.86 7.49
CA SER A 417 18.53 -14.55 6.17
C SER A 417 17.60 -13.34 6.28
N PHE A 418 17.77 -12.37 5.39
CA PHE A 418 17.00 -11.14 5.36
C PHE A 418 16.03 -11.19 4.19
N TYR A 419 14.75 -11.08 4.45
CA TYR A 419 13.69 -11.05 3.43
C TYR A 419 13.11 -9.67 3.37
N GLY A 420 13.33 -8.93 2.30
CA GLY A 420 12.83 -7.55 2.22
C GLY A 420 12.97 -6.86 0.88
N PRO A 421 12.76 -5.54 0.86
CA PRO A 421 12.83 -4.74 -0.36
C PRO A 421 14.19 -4.80 -1.03
N LYS A 422 14.21 -4.89 -2.36
CA LYS A 422 15.45 -4.87 -3.16
C LYS A 422 16.26 -3.57 -3.02
N SER A 423 15.61 -2.51 -2.59
CA SER A 423 16.22 -1.19 -2.39
C SER A 423 17.12 -1.11 -1.16
N LEU A 424 16.95 -2.01 -0.19
CA LEU A 424 17.75 -2.01 1.03
C LEU A 424 19.04 -2.82 0.83
N ARG A 425 20.16 -2.19 1.15
CA ARG A 425 21.46 -2.86 1.18
C ARG A 425 21.67 -3.48 2.54
N LEU A 426 22.39 -4.60 2.56
CA LEU A 426 22.84 -5.25 3.78
C LEU A 426 24.36 -5.08 3.86
N GLU A 427 24.83 -4.56 4.98
CA GLU A 427 26.24 -4.35 5.28
C GLU A 427 26.59 -5.05 6.59
N ILE A 428 27.76 -5.67 6.64
CA ILE A 428 28.29 -6.35 7.82
C ILE A 428 29.46 -5.53 8.33
N VAL A 429 29.40 -5.13 9.60
CA VAL A 429 30.45 -4.36 10.24
C VAL A 429 30.75 -4.97 11.62
N LYS A 430 31.98 -4.83 12.11
CA LYS A 430 32.26 -5.20 13.51
C LYS A 430 31.46 -4.28 14.44
N THR A 431 30.86 -4.84 15.48
CA THR A 431 30.06 -4.04 16.41
C THR A 431 30.88 -2.94 17.09
N SER A 432 32.17 -3.20 17.32
CA SER A 432 33.12 -2.21 17.88
C SER A 432 33.42 -1.02 16.94
N GLU A 433 33.20 -1.18 15.65
CA GLU A 433 33.44 -0.16 14.62
C GLU A 433 32.18 0.69 14.33
N VAL A 434 31.03 0.31 14.90
CA VAL A 434 29.81 1.09 14.77
C VAL A 434 29.98 2.40 15.52
N PRO A 435 29.85 3.57 14.85
CA PRO A 435 30.04 4.86 15.49
C PRO A 435 29.10 5.02 16.69
N PRO A 436 29.58 5.53 17.83
CA PRO A 436 28.70 5.89 18.92
C PRO A 436 27.78 7.02 18.48
N THR A 437 26.59 7.08 19.07
CA THR A 437 25.63 8.16 18.80
C THR A 437 26.25 9.50 19.20
N THR A 438 26.42 10.41 18.25
CA THR A 438 26.94 11.73 18.50
C THR A 438 25.96 12.54 19.37
N PRO A 439 26.43 13.24 20.42
CA PRO A 439 25.59 14.15 21.19
C PRO A 439 24.90 15.18 20.28
N GLY A 440 23.58 15.33 20.39
CA GLY A 440 22.75 16.17 19.51
C GLY A 440 22.10 15.43 18.31
N GLN A 441 22.50 14.20 18.01
CA GLN A 441 21.86 13.35 16.99
C GLN A 441 21.04 12.20 17.62
N GLU A 442 20.70 12.32 18.90
CA GLU A 442 20.03 11.27 19.66
C GLU A 442 18.64 10.88 19.11
N GLU A 443 17.97 11.77 18.38
CA GLU A 443 16.68 11.46 17.74
C GLU A 443 16.83 10.59 16.49
N ALA A 444 17.95 10.70 15.77
CA ALA A 444 18.24 9.92 14.57
C ALA A 444 18.94 8.58 14.88
N ALA A 445 19.43 8.41 16.12
CA ALA A 445 20.14 7.20 16.51
C ALA A 445 19.25 5.97 16.58
N LEU A 446 19.74 4.86 16.07
CA LEU A 446 19.10 3.55 16.25
C LEU A 446 19.24 3.12 17.72
N ARG A 447 18.13 2.68 18.31
CA ARG A 447 18.07 2.20 19.70
C ARG A 447 17.65 0.74 19.72
N VAL A 448 18.03 0.01 20.79
CA VAL A 448 17.53 -1.37 20.98
C VAL A 448 16.01 -1.32 21.09
N VAL A 449 15.34 -2.00 20.16
CA VAL A 449 13.88 -2.09 20.07
C VAL A 449 13.37 -3.50 20.34
N ASN A 450 14.25 -4.51 20.20
CA ASN A 450 13.97 -5.89 20.57
C ASN A 450 15.28 -6.60 20.92
N GLU A 451 15.19 -7.56 21.85
CA GLU A 451 16.28 -8.49 22.21
C GLU A 451 15.69 -9.89 22.24
N VAL A 452 16.37 -10.83 21.57
CA VAL A 452 15.98 -12.23 21.50
C VAL A 452 17.12 -13.07 22.04
N ASP A 453 16.81 -13.95 22.98
CA ASP A 453 17.75 -14.84 23.65
C ASP A 453 17.11 -16.23 23.77
N PHE A 454 17.73 -17.23 23.15
CA PHE A 454 17.24 -18.60 23.18
C PHE A 454 18.38 -19.59 22.89
N ILE A 455 18.16 -20.85 23.25
CA ILE A 455 19.06 -21.96 22.92
C ILE A 455 18.39 -22.78 21.82
N PRO A 456 19.01 -22.87 20.62
CA PRO A 456 18.51 -23.71 19.54
C PRO A 456 18.44 -25.18 19.96
N PRO A 457 17.43 -25.94 19.52
CA PRO A 457 17.40 -27.39 19.78
C PRO A 457 18.61 -28.09 19.18
N ILE A 458 19.18 -29.05 19.90
CA ILE A 458 20.48 -29.70 19.57
C ILE A 458 20.44 -30.37 18.19
N ASP A 459 19.45 -31.22 17.94
CA ASP A 459 19.33 -32.02 16.71
C ASP A 459 18.51 -31.34 15.61
N PHE A 460 18.14 -30.06 15.76
CA PHE A 460 17.36 -29.34 14.77
C PHE A 460 18.28 -28.65 13.77
N VAL A 461 17.94 -28.76 12.48
CA VAL A 461 18.52 -27.98 11.38
C VAL A 461 17.39 -27.31 10.62
N GLY A 462 17.49 -26.02 10.41
CA GLY A 462 16.48 -25.24 9.73
C GLY A 462 16.17 -23.90 10.39
N PRO A 463 15.11 -23.24 9.95
CA PRO A 463 14.72 -21.93 10.47
C PRO A 463 14.17 -22.04 11.90
N LEU A 464 14.63 -21.14 12.78
CA LEU A 464 14.35 -21.13 14.21
C LEU A 464 13.28 -20.09 14.58
N VAL A 465 13.46 -18.86 14.15
CA VAL A 465 12.56 -17.73 14.45
C VAL A 465 12.66 -16.67 13.36
N ASP A 466 11.56 -16.00 13.08
CA ASP A 466 11.50 -14.81 12.23
C ASP A 466 11.34 -13.55 13.09
N LEU A 467 12.20 -12.54 12.87
CA LEU A 467 12.12 -11.21 13.47
C LEU A 467 11.46 -10.26 12.47
N SER A 468 10.15 -10.03 12.64
CA SER A 468 9.36 -9.22 11.73
C SER A 468 9.50 -7.74 12.06
N VAL A 469 10.07 -6.95 11.15
CA VAL A 469 10.27 -5.51 11.32
C VAL A 469 9.03 -4.75 10.87
N SER A 470 8.35 -4.10 11.81
CA SER A 470 7.07 -3.47 11.58
C SER A 470 7.16 -2.32 10.57
N GLY A 471 6.41 -2.44 9.47
CA GLY A 471 6.34 -1.41 8.41
C GLY A 471 7.50 -1.40 7.42
N LEU A 472 8.54 -2.21 7.61
CA LEU A 472 9.61 -2.40 6.63
C LEU A 472 9.12 -3.21 5.42
N GLY A 473 8.14 -4.09 5.64
CA GLY A 473 7.70 -5.07 4.66
C GLY A 473 8.72 -6.18 4.47
N GLY A 474 9.28 -6.67 5.58
CA GLY A 474 10.29 -7.71 5.58
C GLY A 474 10.56 -8.24 6.99
N TRP A 475 11.42 -9.26 7.07
CA TRP A 475 11.82 -9.90 8.32
C TRP A 475 13.23 -10.45 8.22
N ILE A 476 13.81 -10.72 9.38
CA ILE A 476 15.10 -11.40 9.54
C ILE A 476 14.80 -12.80 10.05
N ARG A 477 15.29 -13.82 9.37
CA ARG A 477 15.18 -15.22 9.78
C ARG A 477 16.48 -15.66 10.44
N VAL A 478 16.38 -16.24 11.62
CA VAL A 478 17.47 -16.93 12.29
C VAL A 478 17.36 -18.40 11.97
N GLU A 479 18.41 -19.02 11.46
CA GLU A 479 18.39 -20.41 11.01
C GLU A 479 19.63 -21.17 11.45
N LYS A 480 19.47 -22.42 11.85
CA LYS A 480 20.55 -23.35 12.20
C LYS A 480 20.91 -24.13 10.94
N THR A 481 22.16 -24.01 10.49
CA THR A 481 22.65 -24.58 9.21
C THR A 481 23.15 -26.01 9.33
N THR A 482 23.69 -26.38 10.49
CA THR A 482 24.16 -27.73 10.78
C THR A 482 23.76 -28.16 12.19
N GLY A 483 23.68 -29.48 12.44
CA GLY A 483 23.34 -30.03 13.76
C GLY A 483 24.46 -29.93 14.80
N ARG A 484 25.68 -29.56 14.39
CA ARG A 484 26.84 -29.45 15.29
C ARG A 484 27.00 -28.01 15.81
N GLY A 485 27.40 -27.90 17.06
CA GLY A 485 27.62 -26.61 17.73
C GLY A 485 26.37 -26.19 18.51
N ASP A 486 26.52 -26.18 19.84
CA ASP A 486 25.52 -25.79 20.78
C ASP A 486 25.91 -24.47 21.44
N GLY A 487 24.96 -23.70 21.82
CA GLY A 487 25.15 -22.45 22.52
C GLY A 487 23.96 -21.52 22.35
N PRO A 488 23.86 -20.53 23.21
CA PRO A 488 22.79 -19.54 23.12
C PRO A 488 22.96 -18.62 21.92
N VAL A 489 21.84 -18.25 21.33
CA VAL A 489 21.74 -17.19 20.35
C VAL A 489 21.18 -15.96 21.05
N ARG A 490 21.97 -14.89 21.10
CA ARG A 490 21.53 -13.61 21.64
C ARG A 490 21.76 -12.52 20.62
N VAL A 491 20.68 -11.89 20.17
CA VAL A 491 20.72 -10.81 19.20
C VAL A 491 19.91 -9.60 19.70
N ARG A 492 20.38 -8.41 19.38
CA ARG A 492 19.67 -7.14 19.62
C ARG A 492 19.30 -6.50 18.30
N VAL A 493 18.05 -6.15 18.16
CA VAL A 493 17.59 -5.37 17.01
C VAL A 493 17.55 -3.91 17.40
N HIS A 494 18.31 -3.11 16.68
CA HIS A 494 18.32 -1.67 16.80
C HIS A 494 17.47 -1.06 15.68
N GLY A 495 16.66 -0.08 16.02
CA GLY A 495 15.79 0.61 15.07
C GLY A 495 15.50 2.03 15.49
N VAL A 496 14.80 2.78 14.65
CA VAL A 496 14.36 4.14 14.98
C VAL A 496 13.44 4.13 16.20
N ARG A 497 13.44 5.20 16.97
CA ARG A 497 12.64 5.31 18.20
C ARG A 497 11.16 5.07 17.91
N GLY A 498 10.58 4.10 18.62
CA GLY A 498 9.16 3.73 18.50
C GLY A 498 8.87 2.63 17.50
N LEU A 499 9.86 2.12 16.79
CA LEU A 499 9.73 0.91 15.96
C LEU A 499 9.45 -0.30 16.87
N GLU A 500 8.50 -1.16 16.47
CA GLU A 500 8.31 -2.48 17.05
C GLU A 500 8.86 -3.55 16.11
N VAL A 501 9.54 -4.52 16.68
CA VAL A 501 9.98 -5.76 16.01
C VAL A 501 9.33 -6.92 16.77
N PHE A 502 8.74 -7.83 16.02
CA PHE A 502 8.04 -8.99 16.56
C PHE A 502 8.83 -10.25 16.29
N ASP A 503 9.19 -10.98 17.33
CA ASP A 503 9.58 -12.38 17.22
C ASP A 503 8.33 -13.23 16.95
N ARG A 504 8.43 -14.16 16.04
CA ARG A 504 7.31 -14.98 15.59
C ARG A 504 7.77 -16.35 15.13
N ASP A 505 6.84 -17.31 15.13
CA ASP A 505 7.05 -18.57 14.45
C ASP A 505 7.40 -18.36 12.98
N VAL A 506 8.25 -19.22 12.49
CA VAL A 506 8.78 -19.13 11.10
C VAL A 506 7.62 -19.16 10.11
N MET A 507 7.54 -18.12 9.29
CA MET A 507 6.58 -18.08 8.19
C MET A 507 7.01 -19.08 7.09
N PRO A 508 6.10 -19.95 6.60
CA PRO A 508 6.42 -20.99 5.62
C PRO A 508 6.71 -20.38 4.23
N THR A 509 7.92 -19.84 4.10
CA THR A 509 8.49 -19.29 2.87
C THR A 509 9.87 -19.89 2.68
N PRO A 510 10.25 -20.27 1.42
CA PRO A 510 11.55 -20.88 1.15
C PRO A 510 12.72 -19.93 1.41
#